data_6d85528f3b1e8d06a273f2117a98b0be
#
_entry.id   6d85528f3b1e8d06a273f2117a98b0be
#
_cell.length_a   1.000
_cell.length_b   1.000
_cell.length_c   1.000
_cell.angle_alpha   90.00
_cell.angle_beta   90.00
_cell.angle_gamma   90.00
#
_symmetry.space_group_name_H-M   'P 1'
#
loop_
_entity.id
_entity.type
_entity.pdbx_description
1 polymer ?
#
loop_
_entity_poly.entity_id
_entity_poly.type
_entity_poly.pdbx_seq_one_letter_code
_entity_poly.pdbx_strand_id
1 'polypeptide(L)'
;MMDAPVGRTSVNAIDGTLLILAGGTDEQIARARPILMCMGNELVEAGGPGMGIRVKLINNYMSIALNALSSEAAVLCESLGLNLDVAIKVMSGTAAGKGHFTTTWAGDIFQRKWGEVG
;
A
#
# COMPACT_ATOMS: atom_id res chain seq x y z
N MET A 1 -16.41 -16.07 5.70
CA MET A 1 -15.27 -16.12 6.65
C MET A 1 -14.52 -14.82 6.63
N MET A 2 -14.18 -14.32 7.81
CA MET A 2 -13.38 -13.09 7.94
C MET A 2 -11.91 -13.37 7.68
N ASP A 3 -11.21 -12.43 7.06
CA ASP A 3 -9.76 -12.46 6.88
C ASP A 3 -9.15 -11.15 7.35
N ALA A 4 -7.92 -11.21 7.86
CA ALA A 4 -7.26 -10.04 8.43
C ALA A 4 -5.74 -10.08 8.23
N PRO A 5 -5.28 -10.08 6.97
CA PRO A 5 -3.84 -10.00 6.73
C PRO A 5 -3.28 -8.67 7.21
N VAL A 6 -1.99 -8.66 7.50
CA VAL A 6 -1.30 -7.50 8.04
C VAL A 6 -0.30 -6.94 7.04
N GLY A 7 -0.08 -5.65 7.11
CA GLY A 7 0.92 -4.94 6.33
C GLY A 7 2.00 -4.36 7.22
N ARG A 8 2.94 -3.66 6.60
CA ARG A 8 4.12 -3.06 7.24
C ARG A 8 5.17 -4.10 7.62
N THR A 9 6.12 -3.77 8.46
CA THR A 9 7.31 -4.58 8.71
C THR A 9 7.27 -5.28 10.06
N SER A 10 8.25 -6.14 10.31
CA SER A 10 8.40 -6.82 11.60
C SER A 10 8.59 -5.85 12.76
N VAL A 11 9.21 -4.70 12.54
CA VAL A 11 9.34 -3.65 13.57
C VAL A 11 7.95 -3.18 14.00
N ASN A 12 7.04 -2.97 13.03
CA ASN A 12 5.67 -2.58 13.31
C ASN A 12 4.92 -3.65 14.09
N ALA A 13 5.22 -4.92 13.85
CA ALA A 13 4.59 -6.02 14.62
C ALA A 13 5.00 -5.95 16.10
N ILE A 14 6.27 -5.68 16.39
CA ILE A 14 6.78 -5.56 17.75
C ILE A 14 6.12 -4.37 18.48
N ASP A 15 5.98 -3.24 17.78
CA ASP A 15 5.44 -2.00 18.37
C ASP A 15 3.91 -1.96 18.40
N GLY A 16 3.22 -2.94 17.84
CA GLY A 16 1.78 -2.93 17.74
C GLY A 16 1.25 -1.90 16.73
N THR A 17 2.05 -1.57 15.72
CA THR A 17 1.71 -0.55 14.72
C THR A 17 1.48 -1.14 13.33
N LEU A 18 1.08 -2.40 13.26
CA LEU A 18 0.75 -3.05 11.99
C LEU A 18 -0.49 -2.42 11.35
N LEU A 19 -0.50 -2.41 10.04
CA LEU A 19 -1.70 -2.11 9.26
C LEU A 19 -2.48 -3.41 9.09
N ILE A 20 -3.75 -3.41 9.46
CA ILE A 20 -4.61 -4.59 9.37
C ILE A 20 -5.64 -4.36 8.27
N LEU A 21 -5.73 -5.30 7.34
CA LEU A 21 -6.65 -5.25 6.22
C LEU A 21 -7.79 -6.24 6.50
N ALA A 22 -8.88 -5.75 7.06
CA ALA A 22 -9.97 -6.62 7.50
C ALA A 22 -11.00 -6.82 6.39
N GLY A 23 -11.24 -8.08 6.03
CA GLY A 23 -12.30 -8.49 5.14
C GLY A 23 -13.31 -9.36 5.86
N GLY A 24 -14.58 -9.03 5.75
CA GLY A 24 -15.62 -9.78 6.41
C GLY A 24 -16.93 -9.00 6.41
N THR A 25 -17.95 -9.56 7.05
CA THR A 25 -19.19 -8.82 7.26
C THR A 25 -18.97 -7.73 8.31
N ASP A 26 -19.83 -6.73 8.32
CA ASP A 26 -19.74 -5.64 9.29
C ASP A 26 -19.76 -6.18 10.73
N GLU A 27 -20.59 -7.19 10.97
CA GLU A 27 -20.68 -7.82 12.29
C GLU A 27 -19.37 -8.54 12.66
N GLN A 28 -18.79 -9.28 11.72
CA GLN A 28 -17.52 -9.99 11.97
C GLN A 28 -16.40 -9.03 12.30
N ILE A 29 -16.29 -7.94 11.54
CA ILE A 29 -15.25 -6.93 11.75
C ILE A 29 -15.46 -6.23 13.09
N ALA A 30 -16.69 -5.87 13.42
CA ALA A 30 -17.01 -5.21 14.67
C ALA A 30 -16.66 -6.08 15.89
N ARG A 31 -16.89 -7.38 15.81
CA ARG A 31 -16.58 -8.31 16.89
C ARG A 31 -15.08 -8.54 17.05
N ALA A 32 -14.34 -8.53 15.96
CA ALA A 32 -12.90 -8.77 16.00
C ALA A 32 -12.07 -7.51 16.25
N ARG A 33 -12.64 -6.32 16.02
CA ARG A 33 -11.93 -5.05 16.11
C ARG A 33 -11.13 -4.86 17.41
N PRO A 34 -11.67 -5.12 18.62
CA PRO A 34 -10.89 -4.93 19.83
C PRO A 34 -9.62 -5.78 19.89
N ILE A 35 -9.67 -7.00 19.34
CA ILE A 35 -8.53 -7.90 19.31
C ILE A 35 -7.52 -7.44 18.25
N LEU A 36 -8.00 -7.08 17.07
CA LEU A 36 -7.16 -6.65 15.97
C LEU A 36 -6.41 -5.37 16.31
N MET A 37 -7.04 -4.45 17.01
CA MET A 37 -6.40 -3.19 17.40
C MET A 37 -5.34 -3.36 18.49
N CYS A 38 -5.23 -4.55 19.08
CA CYS A 38 -4.10 -4.85 19.95
C CYS A 38 -2.82 -5.13 19.16
N MET A 39 -2.94 -5.56 17.89
CA MET A 39 -1.80 -5.90 17.05
C MET A 39 -1.37 -4.76 16.15
N GLY A 40 -2.27 -3.86 15.82
CA GLY A 40 -2.00 -2.77 14.90
C GLY A 40 -2.68 -1.48 15.33
N ASN A 41 -2.20 -0.38 14.79
CA ASN A 41 -2.77 0.94 15.08
C ASN A 41 -3.67 1.47 13.97
N GLU A 42 -3.80 0.75 12.88
CA GLU A 42 -4.64 1.14 11.76
C GLU A 42 -5.35 -0.10 11.21
N LEU A 43 -6.66 0.01 11.07
CA LEU A 43 -7.48 -1.05 10.52
C LEU A 43 -8.24 -0.49 9.33
N VAL A 44 -8.06 -1.11 8.17
CA VAL A 44 -8.78 -0.76 6.95
C VAL A 44 -9.79 -1.87 6.65
N GLU A 45 -11.04 -1.50 6.53
CA GLU A 45 -12.09 -2.42 6.14
C GLU A 45 -12.06 -2.59 4.62
N ALA A 46 -11.59 -3.75 4.18
CA ALA A 46 -11.34 -4.01 2.76
C ALA A 46 -12.61 -4.46 2.00
N GLY A 47 -13.66 -4.76 2.71
CA GLY A 47 -14.91 -5.23 2.13
C GLY A 47 -15.33 -6.56 2.74
N GLY A 48 -16.07 -7.36 1.98
CA GLY A 48 -16.58 -8.64 2.43
C GLY A 48 -15.50 -9.69 2.72
N PRO A 49 -15.90 -10.90 3.09
CA PRO A 49 -14.95 -11.98 3.38
C PRO A 49 -13.99 -12.22 2.21
N GLY A 50 -12.71 -12.36 2.51
CA GLY A 50 -11.67 -12.58 1.51
C GLY A 50 -11.09 -11.31 0.89
N MET A 51 -11.70 -10.16 1.11
CA MET A 51 -11.26 -8.90 0.48
C MET A 51 -9.97 -8.37 1.08
N GLY A 52 -9.70 -8.65 2.36
CA GLY A 52 -8.42 -8.26 2.98
C GLY A 52 -7.23 -8.92 2.30
N ILE A 53 -7.33 -10.22 2.01
CA ILE A 53 -6.29 -10.96 1.31
C ILE A 53 -6.12 -10.44 -0.12
N ARG A 54 -7.22 -10.13 -0.80
CA ARG A 54 -7.17 -9.61 -2.17
C ARG A 54 -6.48 -8.25 -2.23
N VAL A 55 -6.78 -7.35 -1.31
CA VAL A 55 -6.10 -6.06 -1.23
C VAL A 55 -4.63 -6.27 -0.95
N LYS A 56 -4.28 -7.19 -0.05
CA LYS A 56 -2.88 -7.47 0.26
C LYS A 56 -2.12 -8.01 -0.94
N LEU A 57 -2.73 -8.87 -1.75
CA LEU A 57 -2.09 -9.39 -2.96
C LEU A 57 -1.74 -8.26 -3.93
N ILE A 58 -2.65 -7.32 -4.14
CA ILE A 58 -2.39 -6.17 -5.01
C ILE A 58 -1.33 -5.26 -4.41
N ASN A 59 -1.40 -5.01 -3.10
CA ASN A 59 -0.39 -4.20 -2.43
C ASN A 59 1.00 -4.82 -2.53
N ASN A 60 1.10 -6.14 -2.35
CA ASN A 60 2.37 -6.85 -2.49
C ASN A 60 2.89 -6.78 -3.93
N TYR A 61 2.01 -6.94 -4.91
CA TYR A 61 2.38 -6.80 -6.32
C TYR A 61 3.01 -5.43 -6.59
N MET A 62 2.36 -4.36 -6.16
CA MET A 62 2.89 -3.02 -6.35
C MET A 62 4.22 -2.80 -5.63
N SER A 63 4.32 -3.28 -4.40
CA SER A 63 5.54 -3.14 -3.61
C SER A 63 6.73 -3.83 -4.28
N ILE A 64 6.54 -5.05 -4.75
CA ILE A 64 7.59 -5.82 -5.42
C ILE A 64 7.96 -5.18 -6.75
N ALA A 65 6.98 -4.80 -7.54
CA ALA A 65 7.22 -4.17 -8.83
C ALA A 65 7.92 -2.82 -8.70
N LEU A 66 7.51 -2.01 -7.74
CA LEU A 66 8.16 -0.71 -7.47
C LEU A 66 9.59 -0.87 -6.98
N ASN A 67 9.85 -1.90 -6.17
CA ASN A 67 11.20 -2.18 -5.72
C ASN A 67 12.11 -2.59 -6.89
N ALA A 68 11.63 -3.44 -7.78
CA ALA A 68 12.36 -3.83 -8.98
C ALA A 68 12.65 -2.64 -9.89
N LEU A 69 11.62 -1.81 -10.12
CA LEU A 69 11.77 -0.60 -10.94
C LEU A 69 12.74 0.39 -10.32
N SER A 70 12.68 0.58 -9.01
CA SER A 70 13.59 1.46 -8.29
C SER A 70 15.03 0.99 -8.40
N SER A 71 15.26 -0.32 -8.34
CA SER A 71 16.59 -0.90 -8.51
C SER A 71 17.14 -0.63 -9.90
N GLU A 72 16.32 -0.79 -10.94
CA GLU A 72 16.71 -0.47 -12.32
C GLU A 72 17.02 1.02 -12.46
N ALA A 73 16.20 1.88 -11.86
CA ALA A 73 16.44 3.33 -11.92
C ALA A 73 17.77 3.70 -11.26
N ALA A 74 18.11 3.06 -10.13
CA ALA A 74 19.40 3.30 -9.48
C ALA A 74 20.57 2.89 -10.36
N VAL A 75 20.48 1.76 -11.06
CA VAL A 75 21.51 1.32 -11.99
C VAL A 75 21.65 2.29 -13.17
N LEU A 76 20.53 2.80 -13.67
CA LEU A 76 20.55 3.80 -14.74
C LEU A 76 21.22 5.10 -14.28
N CYS A 77 20.97 5.54 -13.05
CA CYS A 77 21.63 6.71 -12.48
C CYS A 77 23.14 6.51 -12.47
N GLU A 78 23.60 5.36 -12.02
CA GLU A 78 25.03 5.03 -11.99
C GLU A 78 25.61 5.01 -13.40
N SER A 79 24.93 4.38 -14.34
CA SER A 79 25.37 4.27 -15.74
C SER A 79 25.49 5.63 -16.41
N LEU A 80 24.63 6.58 -16.04
CA LEU A 80 24.65 7.93 -16.61
C LEU A 80 25.55 8.90 -15.84
N GLY A 81 26.21 8.42 -14.78
CA GLY A 81 27.09 9.27 -13.97
C GLY A 81 26.32 10.24 -13.06
N LEU A 82 25.06 9.95 -12.79
CA LEU A 82 24.23 10.78 -11.91
C LEU A 82 24.49 10.44 -10.43
N ASN A 83 24.46 11.46 -9.59
CA ASN A 83 24.53 11.27 -8.15
C ASN A 83 23.20 10.72 -7.64
N LEU A 84 23.24 9.57 -6.97
CA LEU A 84 22.03 8.91 -6.49
C LEU A 84 21.27 9.78 -5.47
N ASP A 85 21.97 10.52 -4.62
CA ASP A 85 21.33 11.41 -3.64
C ASP A 85 20.50 12.50 -4.32
N VAL A 86 21.00 13.03 -5.43
CA VAL A 86 20.27 14.03 -6.24
C VAL A 86 19.02 13.41 -6.85
N ALA A 87 19.16 12.20 -7.39
CA ALA A 87 18.03 11.48 -7.97
C ALA A 87 16.96 11.20 -6.92
N ILE A 88 17.34 10.76 -5.74
CA ILE A 88 16.43 10.52 -4.63
C ILE A 88 15.69 11.80 -4.24
N LYS A 89 16.41 12.91 -4.15
CA LYS A 89 15.80 14.20 -3.81
C LYS A 89 14.74 14.62 -4.83
N VAL A 90 15.03 14.47 -6.11
CA VAL A 90 14.10 14.82 -7.18
C VAL A 90 12.86 13.90 -7.12
N MET A 91 13.07 12.60 -7.02
CA MET A 91 11.99 11.62 -7.06
C MET A 91 11.12 11.66 -5.82
N SER A 92 11.69 12.06 -4.69
CA SER A 92 10.91 12.24 -3.46
C SER A 92 9.87 13.35 -3.57
N GLY A 93 10.06 14.29 -4.49
CA GLY A 93 9.13 15.38 -4.72
C GLY A 93 8.21 15.21 -5.91
N THR A 94 8.29 14.08 -6.61
CA THR A 94 7.51 13.85 -7.83
C THR A 94 6.73 12.54 -7.77
N ALA A 95 5.79 12.37 -8.70
CA ALA A 95 5.02 11.14 -8.81
C ALA A 95 5.89 9.94 -9.17
N ALA A 96 7.06 10.15 -9.75
CA ALA A 96 7.97 9.06 -10.09
C ALA A 96 8.39 8.26 -8.84
N GLY A 97 8.68 8.95 -7.74
CA GLY A 97 9.04 8.28 -6.49
C GLY A 97 7.85 7.94 -5.61
N LYS A 98 6.79 8.74 -5.68
CA LYS A 98 5.60 8.55 -4.84
C LYS A 98 4.58 7.58 -5.43
N GLY A 99 4.63 7.37 -6.75
CA GLY A 99 3.68 6.54 -7.46
C GLY A 99 2.49 7.32 -7.99
N HIS A 100 2.01 6.95 -9.16
CA HIS A 100 0.87 7.62 -9.79
C HIS A 100 -0.46 7.20 -9.22
N PHE A 101 -0.56 5.97 -8.73
CA PHE A 101 -1.81 5.42 -8.22
C PHE A 101 -2.37 6.26 -7.07
N THR A 102 -1.50 6.72 -6.17
CA THR A 102 -1.92 7.47 -4.98
C THR A 102 -1.77 8.97 -5.13
N THR A 103 -1.17 9.45 -6.21
CA THR A 103 -1.00 10.90 -6.43
C THR A 103 -1.86 11.41 -7.57
N THR A 104 -1.61 10.92 -8.78
CA THR A 104 -2.31 11.38 -9.99
C THR A 104 -3.69 10.72 -10.13
N TRP A 105 -3.75 9.41 -9.92
CA TRP A 105 -4.98 8.65 -10.16
C TRP A 105 -5.98 8.74 -9.01
N ALA A 106 -5.50 8.93 -7.79
CA ALA A 106 -6.39 9.04 -6.63
C ALA A 106 -7.31 10.27 -6.69
N GLY A 107 -6.88 11.30 -7.43
CA GLY A 107 -7.66 12.51 -7.61
C GLY A 107 -8.60 12.41 -8.80
N ASP A 108 -8.41 13.34 -9.73
CA ASP A 108 -9.33 13.58 -10.85
C ASP A 108 -9.47 12.44 -11.85
N ILE A 109 -8.35 11.89 -12.31
CA ILE A 109 -8.37 10.96 -13.44
C ILE A 109 -9.14 9.70 -13.11
N PHE A 110 -8.83 9.09 -11.98
CA PHE A 110 -9.46 7.84 -11.58
C PHE A 110 -10.93 8.05 -11.25
N GLN A 111 -11.27 9.10 -10.52
CA GLN A 111 -12.65 9.40 -10.16
C GLN A 111 -13.50 9.69 -11.39
N ARG A 112 -12.99 10.47 -12.33
CA ARG A 112 -13.73 10.80 -13.55
C ARG A 112 -13.92 9.60 -14.45
N LYS A 113 -12.88 8.81 -14.63
CA LYS A 113 -12.88 7.74 -15.62
C LYS A 113 -13.58 6.48 -15.14
N TRP A 114 -13.46 6.16 -13.87
CA TRP A 114 -13.95 4.89 -13.32
C TRP A 114 -15.13 5.06 -12.39
N GLY A 115 -15.24 6.17 -11.69
CA GLY A 115 -16.36 6.45 -10.82
C GLY A 115 -17.67 6.65 -11.57
N GLU A 116 -17.62 7.21 -12.78
CA GLU A 116 -18.80 7.47 -13.61
C GLU A 116 -19.31 6.21 -14.31
N VAL A 117 -18.46 5.24 -14.53
CA VAL A 117 -18.82 4.01 -15.25
C VAL A 117 -19.36 2.96 -14.30
N GLY A 118 -18.91 2.97 -13.08
CA GLY A 118 -19.35 2.03 -12.05
C GLY A 118 -20.67 2.42 -11.41
#